data_ad4e5206841204299536958e144c3560
#
_entry.id   ad4e5206841204299536958e144c3560
#
_cell.length_a   1.000
_cell.length_b   1.000
_cell.length_c   1.000
_cell.angle_alpha   90.00
_cell.angle_beta   90.00
_cell.angle_gamma   90.00
#
_symmetry.space_group_name_H-M   'P 1'
#
loop_
_entity.id
_entity.type
_entity.pdbx_description
1 polymer ?
#
loop_
_entity_poly.entity_id
_entity_poly.type
_entity_poly.pdbx_seq_one_letter_code
_entity_poly.pdbx_strand_id
1 'polypeptide(L)'
;AIFRRVICVLYTGSTAYHLAKLGWKDTVLLERKKLTSGTTFHAAGLVGQLRSNANITELLGYSVELYKKLEAETGLATGWKMNGGLRLACNEERWTEVKRQATTAHSFGLDMQLLTPTEAKYLWPLMNIDDVIVAAYFPTDCKANPTDITHSLARGSRLMGANIFEVSRVNS
;
A
#
# COMPACT_ATOMS: atom_id res chain seq x y z
N ALA A 1 -26.58 18.79 -6.67
CA ALA A 1 -26.01 18.14 -7.87
C ALA A 1 -25.45 16.79 -7.43
N ILE A 2 -26.08 15.70 -7.89
CA ILE A 2 -25.66 14.33 -7.56
C ILE A 2 -24.49 13.97 -8.46
N PHE A 3 -23.26 13.99 -7.95
CA PHE A 3 -22.11 13.47 -8.67
C PHE A 3 -22.11 11.94 -8.56
N ARG A 4 -22.59 11.27 -9.60
CA ARG A 4 -22.44 9.83 -9.80
C ARG A 4 -21.12 9.57 -10.51
N ARG A 5 -20.11 9.06 -9.83
CA ARG A 5 -18.94 8.46 -10.49
C ARG A 5 -18.84 6.99 -10.11
N VAL A 6 -18.86 6.15 -11.12
CA VAL A 6 -18.60 4.70 -11.04
C VAL A 6 -17.13 4.48 -11.40
N ILE A 7 -16.31 4.02 -10.48
CA ILE A 7 -14.91 3.63 -10.76
C ILE A 7 -14.49 2.47 -9.85
N CYS A 8 -13.64 1.59 -10.36
CA CYS A 8 -13.25 0.28 -9.84
C CYS A 8 -12.39 0.30 -8.55
N VAL A 9 -12.84 -0.40 -7.61
CA VAL A 9 -12.45 -1.13 -6.39
C VAL A 9 -11.50 -0.50 -5.35
N LEU A 10 -10.17 -0.46 -5.49
CA LEU A 10 -9.30 0.03 -4.40
C LEU A 10 -9.21 1.56 -4.38
N TYR A 11 -8.98 2.15 -5.53
CA TYR A 11 -8.91 3.61 -5.67
C TYR A 11 -10.23 4.28 -5.29
N THR A 12 -11.36 3.65 -5.60
CA THR A 12 -12.68 4.21 -5.31
C THR A 12 -13.03 4.13 -3.84
N GLY A 13 -12.66 3.04 -3.17
CA GLY A 13 -12.80 2.90 -1.72
C GLY A 13 -11.99 3.98 -0.98
N SER A 14 -10.75 4.21 -1.42
CA SER A 14 -9.90 5.27 -0.89
C SER A 14 -10.47 6.66 -1.18
N THR A 15 -10.97 6.89 -2.42
CA THR A 15 -11.60 8.17 -2.78
C THR A 15 -12.84 8.42 -1.93
N ALA A 16 -13.74 7.45 -1.77
CA ALA A 16 -14.94 7.58 -0.94
C ALA A 16 -14.59 7.87 0.53
N TYR A 17 -13.57 7.17 1.06
CA TYR A 17 -13.07 7.40 2.41
C TYR A 17 -12.57 8.84 2.59
N HIS A 18 -11.73 9.32 1.68
CA HIS A 18 -11.16 10.67 1.80
C HIS A 18 -12.20 11.77 1.56
N LEU A 19 -13.14 11.59 0.64
CA LEU A 19 -14.25 12.53 0.45
C LEU A 19 -15.11 12.62 1.72
N ALA A 20 -15.46 11.47 2.31
CA ALA A 20 -16.21 11.45 3.56
C ALA A 20 -15.43 12.10 4.71
N LYS A 21 -14.12 11.85 4.81
CA LYS A 21 -13.21 12.47 5.79
C LYS A 21 -13.11 14.00 5.61
N LEU A 22 -13.25 14.49 4.38
CA LEU A 22 -13.31 15.92 4.06
C LEU A 22 -14.72 16.53 4.27
N GLY A 23 -15.67 15.75 4.79
CA GLY A 23 -17.02 16.24 5.11
C GLY A 23 -18.06 16.05 4.00
N TRP A 24 -17.73 15.37 2.90
CA TRP A 24 -18.68 15.09 1.79
C TRP A 24 -19.53 13.87 2.14
N LYS A 25 -20.53 14.05 2.98
CA LYS A 25 -21.39 12.98 3.50
C LYS A 25 -22.35 12.40 2.44
N ASP A 26 -22.64 13.13 1.37
CA ASP A 26 -23.55 12.70 0.29
C ASP A 26 -22.82 11.86 -0.79
N THR A 27 -21.62 11.38 -0.49
CA THR A 27 -20.84 10.56 -1.42
C THR A 27 -21.51 9.21 -1.61
N VAL A 28 -21.73 8.83 -2.88
CA VAL A 28 -22.27 7.52 -3.26
C VAL A 28 -21.24 6.77 -4.09
N LEU A 29 -20.86 5.58 -3.65
CA LEU A 29 -20.03 4.65 -4.39
C LEU A 29 -20.91 3.51 -4.90
N LEU A 30 -20.85 3.27 -6.21
CA LEU A 30 -21.53 2.14 -6.85
C LEU A 30 -20.50 1.13 -7.35
N GLU A 31 -20.58 -0.09 -6.86
CA GLU A 31 -19.73 -1.21 -7.29
C GLU A 31 -20.57 -2.21 -8.09
N ARG A 32 -20.11 -2.52 -9.31
CA ARG A 32 -20.82 -3.41 -10.23
C ARG A 32 -20.93 -4.84 -9.71
N LYS A 33 -19.93 -5.29 -8.97
CA LYS A 33 -19.86 -6.60 -8.32
C LYS A 33 -19.80 -6.42 -6.81
N LYS A 34 -19.16 -7.34 -6.11
CA LYS A 34 -18.78 -7.15 -4.70
C LYS A 34 -17.46 -6.40 -4.60
N LEU A 35 -17.27 -5.68 -3.53
CA LEU A 35 -15.97 -5.07 -3.22
C LEU A 35 -14.89 -6.15 -3.30
N THR A 36 -13.73 -5.77 -3.83
CA THR A 36 -12.53 -6.62 -3.99
C THR A 36 -12.59 -7.70 -5.07
N SER A 37 -13.73 -7.94 -5.72
CA SER A 37 -13.88 -9.00 -6.75
C SER A 37 -13.11 -8.75 -8.06
N GLY A 38 -12.41 -7.61 -8.17
CA GLY A 38 -11.57 -7.26 -9.32
C GLY A 38 -10.08 -7.50 -9.06
N THR A 39 -9.23 -6.56 -9.50
CA THR A 39 -7.77 -6.65 -9.39
C THR A 39 -7.24 -6.62 -7.95
N THR A 40 -7.99 -6.08 -7.00
CA THR A 40 -7.59 -6.02 -5.59
C THR A 40 -7.30 -7.41 -5.02
N PHE A 41 -8.11 -8.40 -5.33
CA PHE A 41 -7.94 -9.77 -4.87
C PHE A 41 -6.61 -10.40 -5.34
N HIS A 42 -6.07 -9.94 -6.46
CA HIS A 42 -4.81 -10.45 -7.03
C HIS A 42 -3.57 -9.73 -6.54
N ALA A 43 -3.70 -8.68 -5.73
CA ALA A 43 -2.55 -7.91 -5.26
C ALA A 43 -1.77 -8.66 -4.18
N ALA A 44 -0.44 -8.63 -4.26
CA ALA A 44 0.45 -9.33 -3.32
C ALA A 44 0.44 -8.74 -1.90
N GLY A 45 -0.09 -7.54 -1.72
CA GLY A 45 -0.17 -6.88 -0.42
C GLY A 45 1.14 -6.30 0.09
N LEU A 46 2.15 -6.16 -0.76
CA LEU A 46 3.42 -5.52 -0.40
C LEU A 46 3.28 -4.00 -0.47
N VAL A 47 3.63 -3.33 0.61
CA VAL A 47 3.53 -1.88 0.75
C VAL A 47 4.93 -1.30 0.95
N GLY A 48 5.54 -0.89 -0.16
CA GLY A 48 6.87 -0.26 -0.17
C GLY A 48 6.79 1.21 -0.54
N GLN A 49 7.59 2.05 0.13
CA GLN A 49 7.50 3.51 0.00
C GLN A 49 8.37 4.07 -1.11
N LEU A 50 9.62 3.63 -1.25
CA LEU A 50 10.57 4.22 -2.18
C LEU A 50 10.17 4.04 -3.65
N ARG A 51 10.10 5.15 -4.37
CA ARG A 51 9.98 5.23 -5.84
C ARG A 51 11.01 6.23 -6.38
N SER A 52 11.17 6.25 -7.69
CA SER A 52 12.06 7.21 -8.38
C SER A 52 11.55 8.65 -8.35
N ASN A 53 10.27 8.86 -8.07
CA ASN A 53 9.62 10.16 -8.04
C ASN A 53 9.27 10.54 -6.59
N ALA A 54 9.65 11.77 -6.19
CA ALA A 54 9.43 12.28 -4.84
C ALA A 54 7.93 12.32 -4.47
N ASN A 55 7.09 12.87 -5.34
CA ASN A 55 5.65 13.00 -5.08
C ASN A 55 4.96 11.64 -4.88
N ILE A 56 5.39 10.64 -5.66
CA ILE A 56 4.85 9.27 -5.49
C ILE A 56 5.36 8.66 -4.19
N THR A 57 6.61 8.90 -3.83
CA THR A 57 7.18 8.43 -2.56
C THR A 57 6.45 9.04 -1.36
N GLU A 58 6.15 10.34 -1.41
CA GLU A 58 5.36 11.04 -0.40
C GLU A 58 3.93 10.47 -0.30
N LEU A 59 3.25 10.25 -1.43
CA LEU A 59 1.93 9.64 -1.47
C LEU A 59 1.92 8.22 -0.86
N LEU A 60 2.96 7.43 -1.10
CA LEU A 60 3.09 6.11 -0.51
C LEU A 60 3.38 6.18 0.99
N GLY A 61 4.18 7.15 1.44
CA GLY A 61 4.38 7.45 2.86
C GLY A 61 3.05 7.78 3.57
N TYR A 62 2.23 8.63 2.96
CA TYR A 62 0.88 8.90 3.45
C TYR A 62 0.03 7.62 3.54
N SER A 63 0.12 6.75 2.54
CA SER A 63 -0.62 5.48 2.52
C SER A 63 -0.19 4.55 3.66
N VAL A 64 1.10 4.49 3.96
CA VAL A 64 1.64 3.73 5.10
C VAL A 64 1.05 4.23 6.42
N GLU A 65 1.07 5.54 6.65
CA GLU A 65 0.51 6.14 7.87
C GLU A 65 -1.01 5.98 7.97
N LEU A 66 -1.72 6.01 6.85
CA LEU A 66 -3.15 5.74 6.81
C LEU A 66 -3.44 4.29 7.21
N TYR A 67 -2.80 3.32 6.56
CA TYR A 67 -3.08 1.89 6.80
C TYR A 67 -2.71 1.46 8.21
N LYS A 68 -1.67 2.03 8.79
CA LYS A 68 -1.27 1.82 10.18
C LYS A 68 -2.37 2.18 11.19
N LYS A 69 -3.17 3.22 10.88
CA LYS A 69 -4.24 3.73 11.75
C LYS A 69 -5.61 3.14 11.42
N LEU A 70 -5.78 2.59 10.23
CA LEU A 70 -7.08 2.25 9.66
C LEU A 70 -7.83 1.20 10.49
N GLU A 71 -7.12 0.23 11.09
CA GLU A 71 -7.72 -0.77 11.97
C GLU A 71 -8.30 -0.14 13.23
N ALA A 72 -7.58 0.78 13.86
CA ALA A 72 -8.06 1.50 15.03
C ALA A 72 -9.27 2.41 14.71
N GLU A 73 -9.26 3.05 13.53
CA GLU A 73 -10.33 3.95 13.09
C GLU A 73 -11.61 3.21 12.71
N THR A 74 -11.49 1.99 12.16
CA THR A 74 -12.63 1.27 11.59
C THR A 74 -13.07 0.05 12.38
N GLY A 75 -12.21 -0.48 13.25
CA GLY A 75 -12.44 -1.73 13.98
C GLY A 75 -12.39 -2.98 13.10
N LEU A 76 -11.80 -2.89 11.88
CA LEU A 76 -11.58 -4.04 11.00
C LEU A 76 -10.10 -4.31 10.86
N ALA A 77 -9.70 -5.57 11.05
CA ALA A 77 -8.33 -6.01 10.80
C ALA A 77 -7.92 -5.73 9.34
N THR A 78 -6.71 -5.24 9.15
CA THR A 78 -6.15 -4.90 7.83
C THR A 78 -5.05 -5.86 7.41
N GLY A 79 -4.65 -6.77 8.29
CA GLY A 79 -3.49 -7.62 8.12
C GLY A 79 -2.17 -6.82 8.06
N TRP A 80 -2.19 -5.57 8.54
CA TRP A 80 -1.04 -4.69 8.54
C TRP A 80 0.10 -5.22 9.41
N LYS A 81 1.28 -5.35 8.82
CA LYS A 81 2.52 -5.70 9.53
C LYS A 81 3.69 -4.92 8.96
N MET A 82 4.35 -4.17 9.81
CA MET A 82 5.61 -3.48 9.49
C MET A 82 6.76 -4.43 9.79
N ASN A 83 7.09 -5.28 8.84
CA ASN A 83 8.13 -6.31 8.97
C ASN A 83 9.36 -6.05 8.11
N GLY A 84 9.42 -4.87 7.49
CA GLY A 84 10.48 -4.48 6.58
C GLY A 84 10.38 -5.15 5.21
N GLY A 85 11.23 -4.68 4.30
CA GLY A 85 11.38 -5.21 2.94
C GLY A 85 12.84 -5.38 2.57
N LEU A 86 13.18 -6.49 1.94
CA LEU A 86 14.51 -6.76 1.38
C LEU A 86 14.48 -6.70 -0.14
N ARG A 87 15.47 -6.04 -0.73
CA ARG A 87 15.76 -6.06 -2.16
C ARG A 87 17.17 -6.56 -2.37
N LEU A 88 17.30 -7.66 -3.10
CA LEU A 88 18.59 -8.32 -3.31
C LEU A 88 19.25 -7.84 -4.60
N ALA A 89 20.57 -7.65 -4.56
CA ALA A 89 21.40 -7.48 -5.73
C ALA A 89 22.30 -8.70 -5.89
N CYS A 90 22.09 -9.45 -6.98
CA CYS A 90 22.82 -10.66 -7.33
C CYS A 90 23.80 -10.44 -8.50
N ASN A 91 23.96 -9.20 -8.94
CA ASN A 91 24.94 -8.81 -9.95
C ASN A 91 25.36 -7.35 -9.79
N GLU A 92 26.46 -6.94 -10.46
CA GLU A 92 27.03 -5.60 -10.35
C GLU A 92 26.10 -4.49 -10.87
N GLU A 93 25.30 -4.76 -11.88
CA GLU A 93 24.34 -3.79 -12.42
C GLU A 93 23.27 -3.47 -11.35
N ARG A 94 22.74 -4.52 -10.71
CA ARG A 94 21.78 -4.37 -9.60
C ARG A 94 22.40 -3.69 -8.39
N TRP A 95 23.65 -4.01 -8.08
CA TRP A 95 24.39 -3.31 -7.04
C TRP A 95 24.51 -1.81 -7.33
N THR A 96 24.83 -1.45 -8.57
CA THR A 96 24.89 -0.04 -8.97
C THR A 96 23.52 0.65 -8.83
N GLU A 97 22.44 -0.03 -9.17
CA GLU A 97 21.07 0.48 -8.97
C GLU A 97 20.75 0.66 -7.48
N VAL A 98 21.10 -0.29 -6.64
CA VAL A 98 20.88 -0.22 -5.19
C VAL A 98 21.62 0.98 -4.58
N LYS A 99 22.85 1.26 -5.01
CA LYS A 99 23.59 2.46 -4.57
C LYS A 99 22.85 3.76 -4.92
N ARG A 100 22.29 3.85 -6.14
CA ARG A 100 21.47 5.01 -6.53
C ARG A 100 20.18 5.11 -5.70
N GLN A 101 19.54 3.97 -5.44
CA GLN A 101 18.34 3.94 -4.59
C GLN A 101 18.64 4.38 -3.16
N ALA A 102 19.81 4.03 -2.60
CA ALA A 102 20.22 4.49 -1.27
C ALA A 102 20.35 6.02 -1.22
N THR A 103 21.00 6.63 -2.22
CA THR A 103 21.09 8.09 -2.32
C THR A 103 19.71 8.74 -2.44
N THR A 104 18.83 8.16 -3.28
CA THR A 104 17.46 8.66 -3.46
C THR A 104 16.65 8.52 -2.18
N ALA A 105 16.72 7.38 -1.48
CA ALA A 105 16.03 7.16 -0.22
C ALA A 105 16.45 8.21 0.83
N HIS A 106 17.75 8.43 0.97
CA HIS A 106 18.30 9.43 1.87
C HIS A 106 17.78 10.85 1.54
N SER A 107 17.73 11.22 0.25
CA SER A 107 17.22 12.53 -0.17
C SER A 107 15.71 12.71 0.10
N PHE A 108 14.96 11.63 0.24
CA PHE A 108 13.53 11.63 0.58
C PHE A 108 13.28 11.37 2.08
N GLY A 109 14.33 11.29 2.90
CA GLY A 109 14.22 11.05 4.34
C GLY A 109 13.77 9.63 4.70
N LEU A 110 13.93 8.68 3.79
CA LEU A 110 13.60 7.27 4.04
C LEU A 110 14.83 6.54 4.59
N ASP A 111 14.61 5.73 5.64
CA ASP A 111 15.63 4.81 6.15
C ASP A 111 15.80 3.64 5.19
N MET A 112 16.99 3.52 4.63
CA MET A 112 17.41 2.42 3.79
C MET A 112 18.79 1.96 4.24
N GLN A 113 18.89 0.70 4.64
CA GLN A 113 20.10 0.08 5.15
C GLN A 113 20.69 -0.86 4.10
N LEU A 114 22.01 -0.80 3.92
CA LEU A 114 22.73 -1.77 3.10
C LEU A 114 23.25 -2.88 4.01
N LEU A 115 22.84 -4.09 3.73
CA LEU A 115 23.17 -5.28 4.51
C LEU A 115 24.05 -6.23 3.71
N THR A 116 24.99 -6.85 4.38
CA THR A 116 25.71 -8.00 3.85
C THR A 116 24.76 -9.18 3.63
N PRO A 117 25.11 -10.16 2.78
CA PRO A 117 24.30 -11.36 2.59
C PRO A 117 23.99 -12.09 3.90
N THR A 118 24.95 -12.15 4.81
CA THR A 118 24.80 -12.82 6.12
C THR A 118 23.79 -12.09 7.01
N GLU A 119 23.84 -10.75 7.06
CA GLU A 119 22.87 -9.95 7.81
C GLU A 119 21.45 -10.07 7.20
N ALA A 120 21.35 -10.09 5.88
CA ALA A 120 20.07 -10.30 5.20
C ALA A 120 19.49 -11.70 5.51
N LYS A 121 20.33 -12.74 5.55
CA LYS A 121 19.92 -14.09 5.94
C LYS A 121 19.47 -14.18 7.39
N TYR A 122 20.05 -13.38 8.28
CA TYR A 122 19.58 -13.31 9.66
C TYR A 122 18.13 -12.78 9.75
N LEU A 123 17.78 -11.80 8.91
CA LEU A 123 16.40 -11.29 8.83
C LEU A 123 15.44 -12.27 8.14
N TRP A 124 15.94 -13.05 7.18
CA TRP A 124 15.17 -14.06 6.46
C TRP A 124 15.95 -15.39 6.34
N PRO A 125 15.89 -16.26 7.34
CA PRO A 125 16.71 -17.46 7.41
C PRO A 125 16.52 -18.48 6.27
N LEU A 126 15.36 -18.48 5.62
CA LEU A 126 15.04 -19.40 4.51
C LEU A 126 15.68 -18.99 3.18
N MET A 127 16.29 -17.79 3.10
CA MET A 127 16.88 -17.28 1.88
C MET A 127 18.20 -17.98 1.55
N ASN A 128 18.39 -18.37 0.29
CA ASN A 128 19.73 -18.69 -0.25
C ASN A 128 20.48 -17.39 -0.55
N ILE A 129 21.76 -17.31 -0.18
CA ILE A 129 22.59 -16.11 -0.32
C ILE A 129 23.83 -16.31 -1.18
N ASP A 130 23.97 -17.47 -1.83
CA ASP A 130 25.20 -17.83 -2.55
C ASP A 130 25.55 -16.87 -3.69
N ASP A 131 24.53 -16.28 -4.30
CA ASP A 131 24.66 -15.33 -5.40
C ASP A 131 24.37 -13.87 -4.98
N VAL A 132 24.09 -13.60 -3.72
CA VAL A 132 23.76 -12.26 -3.23
C VAL A 132 25.02 -11.46 -2.95
N ILE A 133 25.17 -10.31 -3.62
CA ILE A 133 26.27 -9.36 -3.40
C ILE A 133 25.94 -8.44 -2.21
N VAL A 134 24.71 -7.91 -2.18
CA VAL A 134 24.23 -6.99 -1.15
C VAL A 134 22.71 -7.05 -1.06
N ALA A 135 22.16 -6.72 0.09
CA ALA A 135 20.73 -6.51 0.28
C ALA A 135 20.44 -5.06 0.70
N ALA A 136 19.41 -4.47 0.11
CA ALA A 136 18.84 -3.22 0.58
C ALA A 136 17.66 -3.54 1.50
N TYR A 137 17.71 -3.08 2.72
CA TYR A 137 16.66 -3.27 3.72
C TYR A 137 15.94 -1.95 4.00
N PHE A 138 14.62 -1.99 3.95
CA PHE A 138 13.73 -0.88 4.26
C PHE A 138 12.91 -1.24 5.50
N PRO A 139 13.30 -0.77 6.70
CA PRO A 139 12.61 -1.13 7.94
C PRO A 139 11.13 -0.74 7.96
N THR A 140 10.79 0.32 7.25
CA THR A 140 9.42 0.87 7.18
C THR A 140 8.55 0.29 6.07
N ASP A 141 9.08 -0.59 5.23
CA ASP A 141 8.27 -1.34 4.28
C ASP A 141 7.40 -2.36 5.03
N CYS A 142 6.21 -2.62 4.51
CA CYS A 142 5.15 -3.32 5.22
C CYS A 142 4.46 -4.33 4.31
N LYS A 143 3.63 -5.16 4.93
CA LYS A 143 2.61 -5.94 4.22
C LYS A 143 1.24 -5.70 4.81
N ALA A 144 0.21 -5.91 4.00
CA ALA A 144 -1.18 -5.82 4.40
C ALA A 144 -2.03 -6.77 3.55
N ASN A 145 -3.25 -7.05 3.98
CA ASN A 145 -4.20 -7.77 3.16
C ASN A 145 -4.98 -6.75 2.29
N PRO A 146 -4.86 -6.78 0.94
CA PRO A 146 -5.53 -5.80 0.07
C PRO A 146 -7.05 -5.82 0.19
N THR A 147 -7.64 -7.00 0.39
CA THR A 147 -9.08 -7.19 0.59
C THR A 147 -9.52 -6.51 1.88
N ASP A 148 -8.82 -6.77 2.98
CA ASP A 148 -9.16 -6.23 4.29
C ASP A 148 -9.00 -4.70 4.34
N ILE A 149 -7.93 -4.15 3.73
CA ILE A 149 -7.77 -2.70 3.57
C ILE A 149 -8.95 -2.08 2.82
N THR A 150 -9.38 -2.70 1.73
CA THR A 150 -10.51 -2.20 0.94
C THR A 150 -11.79 -2.21 1.77
N HIS A 151 -12.06 -3.27 2.52
CA HIS A 151 -13.22 -3.33 3.41
C HIS A 151 -13.13 -2.32 4.55
N SER A 152 -11.95 -2.11 5.11
CA SER A 152 -11.71 -1.11 6.15
C SER A 152 -11.95 0.31 5.63
N LEU A 153 -11.44 0.67 4.44
CA LEU A 153 -11.70 1.96 3.82
C LEU A 153 -13.21 2.16 3.53
N ALA A 154 -13.88 1.12 3.03
CA ALA A 154 -15.31 1.15 2.78
C ALA A 154 -16.11 1.31 4.08
N ARG A 155 -15.71 0.63 5.15
CA ARG A 155 -16.34 0.80 6.47
C ARG A 155 -16.10 2.22 7.02
N GLY A 156 -14.88 2.71 6.96
CA GLY A 156 -14.54 4.07 7.39
C GLY A 156 -15.36 5.12 6.66
N SER A 157 -15.52 5.00 5.33
CA SER A 157 -16.36 5.93 4.58
C SER A 157 -17.84 5.86 4.99
N ARG A 158 -18.39 4.65 5.25
CA ARG A 158 -19.77 4.48 5.75
C ARG A 158 -19.96 5.11 7.13
N LEU A 159 -19.01 4.93 8.04
CA LEU A 159 -19.04 5.53 9.38
C LEU A 159 -19.08 7.07 9.32
N MET A 160 -18.50 7.66 8.28
CA MET A 160 -18.48 9.10 8.03
C MET A 160 -19.65 9.60 7.17
N GLY A 161 -20.59 8.72 6.78
CA GLY A 161 -21.84 9.08 6.09
C GLY A 161 -21.85 8.83 4.58
N ALA A 162 -20.85 8.21 3.99
CA ALA A 162 -20.90 7.79 2.59
C ALA A 162 -21.76 6.53 2.40
N ASN A 163 -22.42 6.42 1.25
CA ASN A 163 -23.25 5.28 0.88
C ASN A 163 -22.51 4.41 -0.16
N ILE A 164 -22.39 3.11 0.11
CA ILE A 164 -21.76 2.14 -0.79
C ILE A 164 -22.77 1.06 -1.15
N PHE A 165 -23.05 0.94 -2.45
CA PHE A 165 -23.96 -0.05 -3.02
C PHE A 165 -23.16 -1.03 -3.88
N GLU A 166 -23.18 -2.28 -3.48
CA GLU A 166 -22.58 -3.39 -4.22
C GLU A 166 -23.61 -4.01 -5.18
N VAL A 167 -23.15 -4.77 -6.19
CA VAL A 167 -23.98 -5.42 -7.20
C VAL A 167 -24.88 -4.41 -7.93
N SER A 168 -24.41 -3.18 -8.08
CA SER A 168 -25.15 -2.06 -8.65
C SER A 168 -24.49 -1.58 -9.95
N ARG A 169 -25.01 -2.07 -11.08
CA ARG A 169 -24.56 -1.68 -12.42
C ARG A 169 -25.20 -0.36 -12.84
N VAL A 170 -24.40 0.57 -13.33
CA VAL A 170 -24.92 1.76 -14.02
C VAL A 170 -25.12 1.39 -15.48
N ASN A 171 -26.34 1.49 -15.95
CA ASN A 171 -26.67 1.37 -17.38
C ASN A 171 -26.54 2.77 -18.00
N SER A 172 -25.82 2.84 -19.11
CA SER A 172 -25.71 4.05 -19.96
C SER A 172 -26.90 4.12 -20.88
#